data_ca6f5b5f02c54f2393efe680598429cd
#
_entry.id   ca6f5b5f02c54f2393efe680598429cd
#
_cell.length_a   1.000
_cell.length_b   1.000
_cell.length_c   1.000
_cell.angle_alpha   90.00
_cell.angle_beta   90.00
_cell.angle_gamma   90.00
#
_symmetry.space_group_name_H-M   'P 1'
#
loop_
_entity.id
_entity.type
_entity.pdbx_description
1 polymer ?
#
loop_
_entity_poly.entity_id
_entity_poly.type
_entity_poly.pdbx_seq_one_letter_code
_entity_poly.pdbx_strand_id
1 'polypeptide(L)'
;MKFANLNLIYITKQKAFTIIELLVVVAIIGILAAVGVVAYSGYTKSAKKKVTEANHKVIAKYIQNELAKCLIGESKILDYNGSKQFDCNGTHNSRGNIPGYIEKIFNDKIQDVYEPSTAAMTVGGPIKCHGIPKSYGYKKLGYQGKHSISINVGYTIIIIETCVEDSGSPVKTDISIE
;
A
#
# COMPACT_ATOMS: atom_id res chain seq x y z
N MET A 1 28.80 -30.42 73.23
CA MET A 1 29.10 -31.01 71.94
C MET A 1 28.29 -30.25 70.86
N LYS A 2 28.95 -29.40 69.99
CA LYS A 2 28.33 -28.69 68.90
C LYS A 2 28.56 -29.47 67.58
N PHE A 3 27.49 -29.95 66.97
CA PHE A 3 27.57 -30.59 65.67
C PHE A 3 27.67 -29.52 64.58
N ALA A 4 28.77 -29.52 63.81
CA ALA A 4 28.96 -28.68 62.69
C ALA A 4 28.10 -29.20 61.53
N ASN A 5 27.15 -28.37 61.06
CA ASN A 5 26.41 -28.65 59.87
C ASN A 5 27.31 -28.47 58.60
N LEU A 6 27.68 -29.58 58.01
CA LEU A 6 28.42 -29.60 56.75
C LEU A 6 27.40 -29.36 55.58
N ASN A 7 27.30 -28.12 55.15
CA ASN A 7 26.57 -27.83 53.90
C ASN A 7 27.36 -28.38 52.70
N LEU A 8 26.91 -29.49 52.16
CA LEU A 8 27.45 -30.09 50.95
C LEU A 8 27.03 -29.22 49.77
N ILE A 9 27.93 -28.35 49.27
CA ILE A 9 27.73 -27.57 48.07
C ILE A 9 27.77 -28.55 46.89
N TYR A 10 26.59 -28.80 46.32
CA TYR A 10 26.43 -29.60 45.11
C TYR A 10 26.93 -28.78 43.93
N ILE A 11 28.18 -28.95 43.53
CA ILE A 11 28.75 -28.34 42.33
C ILE A 11 28.18 -29.07 41.10
N THR A 12 27.12 -28.55 40.51
CA THR A 12 26.63 -29.01 39.21
C THR A 12 27.71 -28.75 38.18
N LYS A 13 28.25 -29.83 37.59
CA LYS A 13 29.18 -29.74 36.45
C LYS A 13 28.49 -29.07 35.30
N GLN A 14 28.72 -27.77 35.13
CA GLN A 14 28.28 -27.06 33.94
C GLN A 14 29.08 -27.57 32.74
N LYS A 15 28.40 -28.13 31.75
CA LYS A 15 29.02 -28.47 30.46
C LYS A 15 29.37 -27.16 29.76
N ALA A 16 30.64 -26.85 29.64
CA ALA A 16 31.11 -25.71 28.81
C ALA A 16 31.03 -26.07 27.34
N PHE A 17 30.54 -25.14 26.51
CA PHE A 17 30.52 -25.26 25.04
C PHE A 17 31.95 -25.25 24.51
N THR A 18 32.22 -26.10 23.53
CA THR A 18 33.50 -26.08 22.81
C THR A 18 33.48 -24.98 21.77
N ILE A 19 34.65 -24.41 21.43
CA ILE A 19 34.81 -23.40 20.41
C ILE A 19 34.31 -23.92 19.07
N ILE A 20 34.53 -25.20 18.76
CA ILE A 20 34.11 -25.80 17.48
C ILE A 20 32.60 -25.91 17.35
N GLU A 21 31.89 -26.23 18.45
CA GLU A 21 30.41 -26.24 18.45
C GLU A 21 29.86 -24.86 18.15
N LEU A 22 30.46 -23.81 18.71
CA LEU A 22 30.04 -22.43 18.43
C LEU A 22 30.33 -22.03 16.98
N LEU A 23 31.50 -22.37 16.45
CA LEU A 23 31.88 -22.06 15.07
C LEU A 23 30.96 -22.74 14.04
N VAL A 24 30.60 -23.99 14.25
CA VAL A 24 29.69 -24.72 13.35
C VAL A 24 28.30 -24.08 13.37
N VAL A 25 27.79 -23.71 14.54
CA VAL A 25 26.47 -23.07 14.67
C VAL A 25 26.43 -21.72 13.92
N VAL A 26 27.42 -20.85 14.14
CA VAL A 26 27.45 -19.56 13.46
C VAL A 26 27.64 -19.70 11.94
N ALA A 27 28.39 -20.71 11.49
CA ALA A 27 28.53 -20.99 10.06
C ALA A 27 27.19 -21.40 9.42
N ILE A 28 26.42 -22.28 10.06
CA ILE A 28 25.11 -22.73 9.59
C ILE A 28 24.14 -21.53 9.59
N ILE A 29 24.07 -20.75 10.66
CA ILE A 29 23.21 -19.55 10.74
C ILE A 29 23.58 -18.56 9.63
N GLY A 30 24.87 -18.34 9.37
CA GLY A 30 25.35 -17.46 8.30
C GLY A 30 24.87 -17.88 6.91
N ILE A 31 24.94 -19.16 6.59
CA ILE A 31 24.44 -19.70 5.31
C ILE A 31 22.92 -19.55 5.22
N LEU A 32 22.18 -19.93 6.26
CA LEU A 32 20.72 -19.82 6.28
C LEU A 32 20.25 -18.37 6.18
N ALA A 33 20.93 -17.44 6.87
CA ALA A 33 20.63 -16.02 6.80
C ALA A 33 20.84 -15.46 5.39
N ALA A 34 21.94 -15.83 4.73
CA ALA A 34 22.24 -15.37 3.37
C ALA A 34 21.15 -15.76 2.37
N VAL A 35 20.68 -17.02 2.40
CA VAL A 35 19.60 -17.49 1.53
C VAL A 35 18.25 -16.89 1.95
N GLY A 36 18.01 -16.79 3.24
CA GLY A 36 16.74 -16.28 3.80
C GLY A 36 16.47 -14.83 3.41
N VAL A 37 17.47 -13.95 3.45
CA VAL A 37 17.32 -12.52 3.09
C VAL A 37 16.90 -12.35 1.63
N VAL A 38 17.50 -13.09 0.70
CA VAL A 38 17.17 -13.00 -0.73
C VAL A 38 15.74 -13.48 -1.00
N ALA A 39 15.36 -14.63 -0.43
CA ALA A 39 14.02 -15.18 -0.57
C ALA A 39 12.95 -14.25 0.03
N TYR A 40 13.21 -13.70 1.23
CA TYR A 40 12.32 -12.77 1.91
C TYR A 40 12.10 -11.48 1.12
N SER A 41 13.16 -10.89 0.55
CA SER A 41 13.06 -9.68 -0.27
C SER A 41 12.21 -9.89 -1.52
N GLY A 42 12.36 -11.03 -2.20
CA GLY A 42 11.52 -11.38 -3.34
C GLY A 42 10.05 -11.58 -2.99
N TYR A 43 9.79 -12.25 -1.87
CA TYR A 43 8.44 -12.46 -1.37
C TYR A 43 7.74 -11.13 -1.00
N THR A 44 8.42 -10.26 -0.27
CA THR A 44 7.86 -8.96 0.14
C THR A 44 7.57 -8.06 -1.06
N LYS A 45 8.44 -8.04 -2.09
CA LYS A 45 8.20 -7.31 -3.33
C LYS A 45 6.95 -7.83 -4.05
N SER A 46 6.82 -9.15 -4.18
CA SER A 46 5.64 -9.77 -4.81
C SER A 46 4.35 -9.49 -4.02
N ALA A 47 4.41 -9.55 -2.69
CA ALA A 47 3.27 -9.24 -1.83
C ALA A 47 2.82 -7.79 -2.00
N LYS A 48 3.75 -6.83 -1.96
CA LYS A 48 3.46 -5.41 -2.19
C LYS A 48 2.79 -5.16 -3.54
N LYS A 49 3.28 -5.79 -4.61
CA LYS A 49 2.68 -5.72 -5.95
C LYS A 49 1.23 -6.18 -5.92
N LYS A 50 0.96 -7.36 -5.35
CA LYS A 50 -0.41 -7.91 -5.27
C LYS A 50 -1.35 -7.03 -4.45
N VAL A 51 -0.88 -6.45 -3.35
CA VAL A 51 -1.69 -5.52 -2.54
C VAL A 51 -2.02 -4.27 -3.33
N THR A 52 -1.06 -3.70 -4.06
CA THR A 52 -1.29 -2.53 -4.92
C THR A 52 -2.32 -2.82 -6.01
N GLU A 53 -2.22 -3.98 -6.68
CA GLU A 53 -3.22 -4.41 -7.68
C GLU A 53 -4.61 -4.63 -7.06
N ALA A 54 -4.66 -5.19 -5.85
CA ALA A 54 -5.92 -5.37 -5.13
C ALA A 54 -6.55 -4.03 -4.76
N ASN A 55 -5.76 -3.07 -4.27
CA ASN A 55 -6.23 -1.72 -3.97
C ASN A 55 -6.80 -1.04 -5.21
N HIS A 56 -6.16 -1.15 -6.37
CA HIS A 56 -6.68 -0.63 -7.63
C HIS A 56 -8.09 -1.16 -7.94
N LYS A 57 -8.28 -2.48 -7.81
CA LYS A 57 -9.58 -3.11 -8.03
C LYS A 57 -10.64 -2.66 -7.02
N VAL A 58 -10.25 -2.48 -5.77
CA VAL A 58 -11.14 -1.98 -4.71
C VAL A 58 -11.60 -0.56 -5.02
N ILE A 59 -10.70 0.32 -5.44
CA ILE A 59 -11.00 1.70 -5.83
C ILE A 59 -11.97 1.70 -7.01
N ALA A 60 -11.65 0.95 -8.08
CA ALA A 60 -12.50 0.88 -9.27
C ALA A 60 -13.91 0.39 -8.93
N LYS A 61 -14.01 -0.71 -8.17
CA LYS A 61 -15.30 -1.27 -7.77
C LYS A 61 -16.10 -0.32 -6.86
N TYR A 62 -15.43 0.38 -5.95
CA TYR A 62 -16.08 1.37 -5.11
C TYR A 62 -16.72 2.48 -5.96
N ILE A 63 -15.98 3.04 -6.93
CA ILE A 63 -16.48 4.09 -7.79
C ILE A 63 -17.67 3.60 -8.63
N GLN A 64 -17.56 2.41 -9.23
CA GLN A 64 -18.67 1.81 -9.98
C GLN A 64 -19.93 1.64 -9.10
N ASN A 65 -19.76 1.15 -7.88
CA ASN A 65 -20.88 0.97 -6.95
C ASN A 65 -21.50 2.31 -6.51
N GLU A 66 -20.66 3.34 -6.29
CA GLU A 66 -21.16 4.66 -5.95
C GLU A 66 -21.96 5.28 -7.11
N LEU A 67 -21.44 5.20 -8.32
CA LEU A 67 -22.14 5.70 -9.52
C LEU A 67 -23.44 4.93 -9.77
N ALA A 68 -23.46 3.61 -9.55
CA ALA A 68 -24.69 2.83 -9.68
C ALA A 68 -25.80 3.28 -8.73
N LYS A 69 -25.48 3.87 -7.57
CA LYS A 69 -26.48 4.44 -6.67
C LYS A 69 -27.24 5.59 -7.30
N CYS A 70 -26.61 6.40 -8.14
CA CYS A 70 -27.29 7.44 -8.91
C CYS A 70 -28.35 6.85 -9.85
N LEU A 71 -28.05 5.71 -10.49
CA LEU A 71 -28.98 5.05 -11.43
C LEU A 71 -30.22 4.49 -10.74
N ILE A 72 -30.11 4.12 -9.45
CA ILE A 72 -31.24 3.61 -8.65
C ILE A 72 -31.97 4.70 -7.86
N GLY A 73 -31.66 5.99 -8.13
CA GLY A 73 -32.40 7.12 -7.59
C GLY A 73 -31.84 7.78 -6.32
N GLU A 74 -30.62 7.43 -5.91
CA GLU A 74 -29.96 8.21 -4.87
C GLU A 74 -29.65 9.62 -5.38
N SER A 75 -29.97 10.64 -4.57
CA SER A 75 -29.73 12.02 -4.95
C SER A 75 -28.28 12.44 -4.79
N LYS A 76 -27.56 11.85 -3.81
CA LYS A 76 -26.17 12.15 -3.52
C LYS A 76 -25.38 10.89 -3.16
N ILE A 77 -24.13 10.86 -3.57
CA ILE A 77 -23.17 9.75 -3.37
C ILE A 77 -21.83 10.26 -2.85
N LEU A 78 -20.84 9.36 -2.72
CA LEU A 78 -19.48 9.62 -2.25
C LEU A 78 -19.48 10.18 -0.83
N ASP A 79 -19.82 9.32 0.13
CA ASP A 79 -19.84 9.69 1.56
C ASP A 79 -18.41 9.88 2.08
N TYR A 80 -18.15 11.06 2.63
CA TYR A 80 -16.94 11.37 3.36
C TYR A 80 -17.34 11.97 4.72
N ASN A 81 -16.99 11.29 5.80
CA ASN A 81 -17.29 11.69 7.18
C ASN A 81 -18.80 11.99 7.45
N GLY A 82 -19.69 11.14 6.92
CA GLY A 82 -21.13 11.29 7.09
C GLY A 82 -21.78 12.36 6.20
N SER A 83 -21.01 12.93 5.26
CA SER A 83 -21.54 13.89 4.29
C SER A 83 -21.35 13.38 2.87
N LYS A 84 -22.48 13.17 2.14
CA LYS A 84 -22.45 12.78 0.73
C LYS A 84 -22.04 14.00 -0.11
N GLN A 85 -20.93 13.87 -0.83
CA GLN A 85 -20.21 14.98 -1.46
C GLN A 85 -20.65 15.27 -2.89
N PHE A 86 -21.14 14.29 -3.63
CA PHE A 86 -21.49 14.43 -5.05
C PHE A 86 -22.99 14.32 -5.27
N ASP A 87 -23.57 15.29 -5.97
CA ASP A 87 -24.98 15.32 -6.37
C ASP A 87 -25.13 14.63 -7.73
N CYS A 88 -25.95 13.57 -7.78
CA CYS A 88 -26.21 12.79 -8.99
C CYS A 88 -26.87 13.62 -10.10
N ASN A 89 -27.68 14.62 -9.73
CA ASN A 89 -28.33 15.56 -10.67
C ASN A 89 -27.47 16.79 -10.96
N GLY A 90 -26.24 16.81 -10.46
CA GLY A 90 -25.31 17.92 -10.58
C GLY A 90 -24.94 18.23 -12.01
N THR A 91 -24.61 19.49 -12.26
CA THR A 91 -24.16 19.96 -13.56
C THR A 91 -22.85 19.31 -13.99
N HIS A 92 -22.54 19.34 -15.27
CA HIS A 92 -21.30 18.85 -15.86
C HIS A 92 -20.04 19.31 -15.10
N ASN A 93 -20.01 20.54 -14.62
CA ASN A 93 -18.90 21.08 -13.83
C ASN A 93 -18.73 20.44 -12.45
N SER A 94 -19.80 19.96 -11.82
CA SER A 94 -19.71 19.28 -10.53
C SER A 94 -19.03 17.90 -10.64
N ARG A 95 -19.09 17.24 -11.80
CA ARG A 95 -18.40 15.97 -12.06
C ARG A 95 -16.87 16.11 -12.00
N GLY A 96 -16.33 17.29 -12.33
CA GLY A 96 -14.89 17.57 -12.22
C GLY A 96 -14.32 17.43 -10.80
N ASN A 97 -15.17 17.51 -9.77
CA ASN A 97 -14.78 17.38 -8.37
C ASN A 97 -14.75 15.91 -7.88
N ILE A 98 -15.30 14.96 -8.65
CA ILE A 98 -15.34 13.54 -8.28
C ILE A 98 -13.95 12.99 -7.90
N PRO A 99 -12.88 13.21 -8.70
CA PRO A 99 -11.55 12.74 -8.32
C PRO A 99 -11.09 13.22 -6.95
N GLY A 100 -11.33 14.49 -6.60
CA GLY A 100 -10.94 15.06 -5.31
C GLY A 100 -11.71 14.46 -4.13
N TYR A 101 -12.97 14.11 -4.31
CA TYR A 101 -13.74 13.42 -3.25
C TYR A 101 -13.26 11.99 -3.05
N ILE A 102 -12.96 11.28 -4.13
CA ILE A 102 -12.45 9.92 -4.09
C ILE A 102 -11.05 9.90 -3.46
N GLU A 103 -10.18 10.85 -3.82
CA GLU A 103 -8.86 11.01 -3.19
C GLU A 103 -8.98 11.12 -1.67
N LYS A 104 -9.84 11.99 -1.16
CA LYS A 104 -10.05 12.16 0.29
C LYS A 104 -10.54 10.87 0.95
N ILE A 105 -11.54 10.21 0.36
CA ILE A 105 -12.12 8.97 0.89
C ILE A 105 -11.07 7.87 1.00
N PHE A 106 -10.20 7.73 0.00
CA PHE A 106 -9.24 6.63 -0.04
C PHE A 106 -7.94 6.92 0.68
N ASN A 107 -7.49 8.17 0.77
CA ASN A 107 -6.30 8.50 1.56
C ASN A 107 -6.49 8.26 3.06
N ASP A 108 -7.74 8.27 3.55
CA ASP A 108 -8.07 7.86 4.92
C ASP A 108 -8.13 6.34 5.11
N LYS A 109 -8.35 5.58 4.04
CA LYS A 109 -8.61 4.12 4.09
C LYS A 109 -7.46 3.27 3.59
N ILE A 110 -6.68 3.78 2.66
CA ILE A 110 -5.60 3.06 1.99
C ILE A 110 -4.29 3.82 2.19
N GLN A 111 -3.29 3.13 2.70
CA GLN A 111 -1.92 3.63 2.79
C GLN A 111 -1.10 3.15 1.60
N ASP A 112 -0.11 3.93 1.22
CA ASP A 112 0.88 3.49 0.25
C ASP A 112 1.65 2.29 0.80
N VAL A 113 1.68 1.21 0.03
CA VAL A 113 2.30 -0.07 0.44
C VAL A 113 3.83 0.02 0.48
N TYR A 114 4.42 0.93 -0.29
CA TYR A 114 5.87 1.13 -0.37
C TYR A 114 6.35 2.23 0.58
N GLU A 115 5.52 3.26 0.77
CA GLU A 115 5.79 4.40 1.65
C GLU A 115 4.57 4.72 2.53
N PRO A 116 4.34 3.97 3.63
CA PRO A 116 3.12 4.10 4.44
C PRO A 116 2.89 5.49 5.06
N SER A 117 3.92 6.33 5.11
CA SER A 117 3.81 7.72 5.59
C SER A 117 3.28 8.71 4.55
N THR A 118 3.02 8.26 3.33
CA THR A 118 2.57 9.10 2.21
C THR A 118 1.17 8.71 1.77
N ALA A 119 0.45 9.68 1.19
CA ALA A 119 -0.86 9.43 0.60
C ALA A 119 -0.75 8.38 -0.53
N ALA A 120 -1.67 7.41 -0.54
CA ALA A 120 -1.70 6.38 -1.55
C ALA A 120 -2.31 6.87 -2.86
N MET A 121 -3.22 7.86 -2.81
CA MET A 121 -3.95 8.38 -3.96
C MET A 121 -3.64 9.85 -4.20
N THR A 122 -3.62 10.24 -5.48
CA THR A 122 -3.47 11.62 -5.93
C THR A 122 -4.47 11.94 -7.02
N VAL A 123 -4.89 13.20 -7.11
CA VAL A 123 -5.66 13.72 -8.24
C VAL A 123 -4.71 14.27 -9.28
N GLY A 124 -4.92 13.92 -10.55
CA GLY A 124 -4.11 14.48 -11.63
C GLY A 124 -4.15 13.62 -12.90
N GLY A 125 -3.41 14.07 -13.90
CA GLY A 125 -3.28 13.35 -15.18
C GLY A 125 -2.47 12.07 -15.08
N PRO A 126 -2.16 11.46 -16.23
CA PRO A 126 -1.55 10.13 -16.30
C PRO A 126 -0.27 10.03 -15.49
N ILE A 127 -0.20 9.00 -14.63
CA ILE A 127 1.00 8.70 -13.85
C ILE A 127 2.04 8.06 -14.79
N LYS A 128 3.26 8.58 -14.72
CA LYS A 128 4.41 7.89 -15.28
C LYS A 128 5.05 7.04 -14.18
N CYS A 129 4.95 5.73 -14.26
CA CYS A 129 5.60 4.81 -13.33
C CYS A 129 7.12 4.80 -13.44
N HIS A 130 7.67 5.54 -14.39
CA HIS A 130 9.09 5.65 -14.68
C HIS A 130 9.56 7.09 -14.53
N GLY A 131 10.51 7.29 -13.62
CA GLY A 131 11.30 8.53 -13.52
C GLY A 131 10.48 9.79 -13.23
N ILE A 132 10.85 10.48 -12.20
CA ILE A 132 10.25 11.76 -11.79
C ILE A 132 10.52 12.80 -12.88
N PRO A 133 9.53 13.51 -13.40
CA PRO A 133 9.79 14.77 -14.07
C PRO A 133 10.31 15.75 -13.01
N LYS A 134 11.54 16.24 -13.15
CA LYS A 134 12.19 17.22 -12.27
C LYS A 134 11.47 18.57 -12.16
N SER A 135 10.27 18.71 -12.70
CA SER A 135 9.63 20.00 -13.01
C SER A 135 8.64 20.54 -11.97
N TYR A 136 8.25 19.76 -10.98
CA TYR A 136 7.35 20.27 -9.94
C TYR A 136 7.89 19.86 -8.58
N GLY A 137 8.51 20.74 -7.83
CA GLY A 137 9.02 20.76 -6.47
C GLY A 137 8.63 19.65 -5.46
N TYR A 138 8.12 18.54 -5.90
CA TYR A 138 7.81 17.37 -5.09
C TYR A 138 9.07 16.54 -4.87
N LYS A 139 9.40 16.33 -3.61
CA LYS A 139 10.46 15.40 -3.18
C LYS A 139 10.30 14.07 -3.93
N LYS A 140 11.42 13.49 -4.32
CA LYS A 140 11.68 12.18 -4.91
C LYS A 140 10.77 11.06 -4.34
N LEU A 141 9.49 11.07 -4.68
CA LEU A 141 8.55 10.03 -4.29
C LEU A 141 8.53 9.01 -5.44
N GLY A 142 8.96 7.78 -5.15
CA GLY A 142 8.73 6.66 -6.06
C GLY A 142 7.24 6.54 -6.31
N TYR A 143 6.85 6.35 -7.57
CA TYR A 143 5.41 6.18 -7.89
C TYR A 143 4.90 4.76 -7.63
N GLN A 144 5.75 3.84 -7.15
CA GLN A 144 5.30 2.49 -6.77
C GLN A 144 4.24 2.57 -5.67
N GLY A 145 3.18 1.82 -5.83
CA GLY A 145 2.07 1.81 -4.88
C GLY A 145 1.10 2.97 -5.00
N LYS A 146 1.41 4.00 -5.80
CA LYS A 146 0.55 5.16 -5.98
C LYS A 146 -0.59 4.89 -6.95
N HIS A 147 -1.74 5.46 -6.62
CA HIS A 147 -2.92 5.50 -7.45
C HIS A 147 -3.16 6.94 -7.87
N SER A 148 -3.45 7.18 -9.15
CA SER A 148 -3.94 8.46 -9.65
C SER A 148 -5.37 8.30 -10.09
N ILE A 149 -6.17 9.34 -9.83
CA ILE A 149 -7.51 9.45 -10.33
C ILE A 149 -7.67 10.76 -11.09
N SER A 150 -8.21 10.67 -12.27
CA SER A 150 -8.52 11.82 -13.12
C SER A 150 -9.87 11.65 -13.79
N ILE A 151 -10.35 12.71 -14.42
CA ILE A 151 -11.55 12.67 -15.24
C ILE A 151 -11.18 13.25 -16.62
N ASN A 152 -11.79 12.71 -17.68
CA ASN A 152 -11.55 13.22 -19.03
C ASN A 152 -12.12 14.64 -19.22
N VAL A 153 -11.69 15.33 -20.27
CA VAL A 153 -12.12 16.71 -20.59
C VAL A 153 -13.63 16.83 -20.75
N GLY A 154 -14.29 15.76 -21.23
CA GLY A 154 -15.75 15.71 -21.38
C GLY A 154 -16.50 15.39 -20.07
N TYR A 155 -15.82 15.14 -18.97
CA TYR A 155 -16.40 14.72 -17.68
C TYR A 155 -17.31 13.48 -17.76
N THR A 156 -17.02 12.59 -18.67
CA THR A 156 -17.79 11.36 -18.94
C THR A 156 -17.08 10.10 -18.51
N ILE A 157 -15.77 10.15 -18.29
CA ILE A 157 -14.96 8.99 -17.93
C ILE A 157 -14.06 9.33 -16.77
N ILE A 158 -14.15 8.55 -15.70
CA ILE A 158 -13.17 8.54 -14.61
C ILE A 158 -12.06 7.56 -14.99
N ILE A 159 -10.83 8.02 -14.89
CA ILE A 159 -9.63 7.26 -15.21
C ILE A 159 -8.87 6.99 -13.93
N ILE A 160 -8.63 5.72 -13.63
CA ILE A 160 -7.80 5.28 -12.51
C ILE A 160 -6.53 4.68 -13.07
N GLU A 161 -5.39 5.17 -12.64
CA GLU A 161 -4.09 4.64 -13.02
C GLU A 161 -3.30 4.26 -11.76
N THR A 162 -2.61 3.14 -11.80
CA THR A 162 -1.86 2.62 -10.63
C THR A 162 -0.50 2.13 -11.06
N CYS A 163 0.54 2.63 -10.41
CA CYS A 163 1.90 2.15 -10.59
C CYS A 163 2.16 0.94 -9.71
N VAL A 164 2.21 -0.23 -10.31
CA VAL A 164 2.49 -1.50 -9.63
C VAL A 164 3.98 -1.80 -9.59
N GLU A 165 4.73 -1.39 -10.61
CA GLU A 165 6.19 -1.57 -10.76
C GLU A 165 6.87 -0.28 -11.22
N ASP A 166 8.16 -0.11 -10.88
CA ASP A 166 8.94 1.10 -11.22
C ASP A 166 9.19 1.28 -12.72
N SER A 167 9.02 0.25 -13.52
CA SER A 167 9.44 0.23 -14.93
C SER A 167 8.34 -0.16 -15.90
N GLY A 168 7.10 -0.31 -15.41
CA GLY A 168 5.97 -0.74 -16.22
C GLY A 168 5.05 0.40 -16.63
N SER A 169 4.14 0.10 -17.58
CA SER A 169 2.98 0.93 -17.78
C SER A 169 2.05 0.83 -16.59
N PRO A 170 1.34 1.91 -16.19
CA PRO A 170 0.37 1.84 -15.11
C PRO A 170 -0.76 0.87 -15.47
N VAL A 171 -1.29 0.18 -14.48
CA VAL A 171 -2.59 -0.50 -14.60
C VAL A 171 -3.65 0.58 -14.71
N LYS A 172 -4.49 0.52 -15.74
CA LYS A 172 -5.49 1.53 -16.04
C LYS A 172 -6.90 0.94 -16.04
N THR A 173 -7.84 1.67 -15.46
CA THR A 173 -9.28 1.38 -15.55
C THR A 173 -10.03 2.65 -15.89
N ASP A 174 -10.87 2.59 -16.90
CA ASP A 174 -11.76 3.65 -17.35
C ASP A 174 -13.18 3.31 -16.89
N ILE A 175 -13.87 4.25 -16.24
CA ILE A 175 -15.23 4.09 -15.73
C ILE A 175 -16.09 5.18 -16.34
N SER A 176 -17.10 4.81 -17.14
CA SER A 176 -18.06 5.74 -17.73
C SER A 176 -18.99 6.34 -16.68
N ILE A 177 -19.28 7.63 -16.80
CA ILE A 177 -20.31 8.35 -16.04
C ILE A 177 -21.45 8.64 -17.03
N GLU A 178 -22.50 7.87 -16.93
CA GLU A 178 -23.72 8.06 -17.72
C GLU A 178 -24.61 9.16 -17.13
#